data_14e1d66c36aef10c57b8b3a34af8cf92
#
_entry.id   14e1d66c36aef10c57b8b3a34af8cf92
#
_cell.length_a   1.000
_cell.length_b   1.000
_cell.length_c   1.000
_cell.angle_alpha   90.00
_cell.angle_beta   90.00
_cell.angle_gamma   90.00
#
_symmetry.space_group_name_H-M   'P 1'
#
loop_
_entity.id
_entity.type
_entity.pdbx_description
1 polymer ?
#
loop_
_entity_poly.entity_id
_entity_poly.type
_entity_poly.pdbx_seq_one_letter_code
_entity_poly.pdbx_strand_id
1 'polypeptide(L)'
;MILRRLTTAFRKQDWFTVVIETLIVMFGVFLGLQVNNWNHARFERADARTVLERLERDFELQLTLTNRGIGQQVLVLEATSRLITGIRTGNLDEQTLNEDVALVDSVSTFPGPSAAFQELVSTGRMRLIANGNLRDKLYEFDSSITFGREIFSGSFTAPVDELARVLSRAKILVAPGTPSETFAQIGAVETVDHTVLLEDPEIHIALQNAYLIQDNYHLFLIRFRSQIEDILALLAEERERAP
;
A
#
# COMPACT_ATOMS: atom_id res chain seq x y z
N MET A 1 6.97 45.94 -70.85
CA MET A 1 7.22 47.09 -69.94
C MET A 1 6.84 46.80 -68.48
N ILE A 2 5.99 45.85 -68.19
CA ILE A 2 5.54 45.53 -66.80
C ILE A 2 6.63 44.84 -66.00
N LEU A 3 7.40 43.91 -66.54
CA LEU A 3 8.49 43.21 -65.86
C LEU A 3 9.63 44.10 -65.39
N ARG A 4 9.91 45.18 -66.09
CA ARG A 4 10.95 46.15 -65.73
C ARG A 4 10.57 47.05 -64.54
N ARG A 5 9.27 47.24 -64.32
CA ARG A 5 8.76 47.98 -63.14
C ARG A 5 8.75 47.12 -61.92
N LEU A 6 8.51 45.83 -62.05
CA LEU A 6 8.56 44.87 -60.92
C LEU A 6 10.02 44.72 -60.42
N THR A 7 11.01 44.58 -61.32
CA THR A 7 12.42 44.47 -60.92
C THR A 7 12.97 45.75 -60.26
N THR A 8 12.44 46.91 -60.64
CA THR A 8 12.86 48.21 -60.03
C THR A 8 12.19 48.42 -58.68
N ALA A 9 10.99 47.89 -58.46
CA ALA A 9 10.35 47.89 -57.12
C ALA A 9 11.02 46.95 -56.14
N PHE A 10 11.39 45.75 -56.58
CA PHE A 10 12.19 44.82 -55.76
C PHE A 10 13.60 45.33 -55.43
N ARG A 11 14.21 46.18 -56.24
CA ARG A 11 15.59 46.69 -56.01
C ARG A 11 15.64 47.93 -55.12
N LYS A 12 14.48 48.56 -54.80
CA LYS A 12 14.33 49.66 -53.86
C LYS A 12 13.73 49.21 -52.51
N GLN A 13 13.46 47.93 -52.41
CA GLN A 13 12.99 47.40 -51.15
C GLN A 13 14.20 47.34 -50.22
N ASP A 14 14.11 48.11 -49.17
CA ASP A 14 15.18 48.20 -48.14
C ASP A 14 15.30 46.83 -47.45
N TRP A 15 16.21 45.98 -47.95
CA TRP A 15 16.42 44.63 -47.46
C TRP A 15 16.65 44.61 -45.94
N PHE A 16 17.16 45.69 -45.41
CA PHE A 16 17.35 45.90 -44.00
C PHE A 16 15.99 45.94 -43.25
N THR A 17 14.99 46.65 -43.80
CA THR A 17 13.64 46.72 -43.25
C THR A 17 12.96 45.35 -43.25
N VAL A 18 13.03 44.59 -44.36
CA VAL A 18 12.47 43.26 -44.46
C VAL A 18 13.10 42.29 -43.49
N VAL A 19 14.41 42.34 -43.30
CA VAL A 19 15.13 41.52 -42.32
C VAL A 19 14.73 41.87 -40.92
N ILE A 20 14.58 43.15 -40.55
CA ILE A 20 14.17 43.59 -39.24
C ILE A 20 12.71 43.17 -38.96
N GLU A 21 11.78 43.35 -39.91
CA GLU A 21 10.39 42.92 -39.76
C GLU A 21 10.30 41.40 -39.56
N THR A 22 11.10 40.63 -40.34
CA THR A 22 11.17 39.17 -40.18
C THR A 22 11.69 38.77 -38.80
N LEU A 23 12.74 39.45 -38.33
CA LEU A 23 13.30 39.20 -36.99
C LEU A 23 12.34 39.55 -35.88
N ILE A 24 11.59 40.65 -36.00
CA ILE A 24 10.57 41.06 -34.99
C ILE A 24 9.49 39.99 -34.92
N VAL A 25 8.96 39.51 -36.05
CA VAL A 25 7.95 38.45 -36.09
C VAL A 25 8.50 37.15 -35.50
N MET A 26 9.71 36.75 -35.90
CA MET A 26 10.38 35.55 -35.39
C MET A 26 10.60 35.64 -33.86
N PHE A 27 11.04 36.79 -33.37
CA PHE A 27 11.23 37.04 -31.95
C PHE A 27 9.89 37.02 -31.16
N GLY A 28 8.84 37.59 -31.74
CA GLY A 28 7.49 37.58 -31.17
C GLY A 28 6.95 36.15 -31.02
N VAL A 29 7.09 35.32 -32.06
CA VAL A 29 6.69 33.90 -32.00
C VAL A 29 7.55 33.13 -31.01
N PHE A 30 8.88 33.36 -31.03
CA PHE A 30 9.79 32.69 -30.07
C PHE A 30 9.47 33.04 -28.62
N LEU A 31 9.25 34.30 -28.30
CA LEU A 31 8.86 34.74 -26.96
C LEU A 31 7.51 34.16 -26.54
N GLY A 32 6.53 34.14 -27.47
CA GLY A 32 5.24 33.52 -27.21
C GLY A 32 5.34 32.04 -26.86
N LEU A 33 6.18 31.28 -27.59
CA LEU A 33 6.47 29.88 -27.30
C LEU A 33 7.20 29.71 -25.96
N GLN A 34 8.16 30.57 -25.64
CA GLN A 34 8.90 30.49 -24.35
C GLN A 34 7.97 30.76 -23.16
N VAL A 35 7.11 31.77 -23.25
CA VAL A 35 6.10 32.07 -22.19
C VAL A 35 5.14 30.90 -22.02
N ASN A 36 4.69 30.32 -23.12
CA ASN A 36 3.82 29.14 -23.08
C ASN A 36 4.53 27.94 -22.43
N ASN A 37 5.76 27.63 -22.85
CA ASN A 37 6.55 26.54 -22.27
C ASN A 37 6.84 26.75 -20.77
N TRP A 38 7.15 27.98 -20.38
CA TRP A 38 7.39 28.32 -18.98
C TRP A 38 6.10 28.14 -18.12
N ASN A 39 4.97 28.56 -18.67
CA ASN A 39 3.68 28.38 -17.99
C ASN A 39 3.31 26.89 -17.85
N HIS A 40 3.49 26.10 -18.92
CA HIS A 40 3.30 24.65 -18.86
C HIS A 40 4.20 23.99 -17.83
N ALA A 41 5.49 24.31 -17.80
CA ALA A 41 6.44 23.79 -16.82
C ALA A 41 6.04 24.15 -15.37
N ARG A 42 5.46 25.34 -15.16
CA ARG A 42 4.96 25.77 -13.85
C ARG A 42 3.74 24.93 -13.41
N PHE A 43 2.80 24.69 -14.31
CA PHE A 43 1.64 23.84 -14.02
C PHE A 43 2.06 22.38 -13.75
N GLU A 44 2.96 21.83 -14.55
CA GLU A 44 3.47 20.46 -14.34
C GLU A 44 4.16 20.30 -12.98
N ARG A 45 4.93 21.31 -12.52
CA ARG A 45 5.53 21.28 -11.18
C ARG A 45 4.49 21.35 -10.06
N ALA A 46 3.47 22.19 -10.21
CA ALA A 46 2.39 22.27 -9.23
C ALA A 46 1.60 20.94 -9.15
N ASP A 47 1.33 20.34 -10.31
CA ASP A 47 0.71 19.02 -10.41
C ASP A 47 1.57 17.93 -9.77
N ALA A 48 2.88 17.91 -10.06
CA ALA A 48 3.83 16.95 -9.48
C ALA A 48 3.85 17.06 -7.94
N ARG A 49 3.89 18.29 -7.40
CA ARG A 49 3.84 18.51 -5.96
C ARG A 49 2.55 17.96 -5.33
N THR A 50 1.41 18.24 -5.95
CA THR A 50 0.11 17.72 -5.48
C THR A 50 0.07 16.20 -5.49
N VAL A 51 0.64 15.57 -6.51
CA VAL A 51 0.75 14.11 -6.63
C VAL A 51 1.63 13.52 -5.52
N LEU A 52 2.80 14.11 -5.27
CA LEU A 52 3.71 13.66 -4.22
C LEU A 52 3.06 13.76 -2.82
N GLU A 53 2.36 14.86 -2.54
CA GLU A 53 1.62 15.04 -1.28
C GLU A 53 0.48 14.04 -1.10
N ARG A 54 -0.19 13.63 -2.19
CA ARG A 54 -1.24 12.61 -2.14
C ARG A 54 -0.65 11.22 -1.90
N LEU A 55 0.44 10.89 -2.58
CA LEU A 55 1.17 9.63 -2.36
C LEU A 55 1.66 9.53 -0.93
N GLU A 56 2.27 10.60 -0.40
CA GLU A 56 2.78 10.62 0.97
C GLU A 56 1.66 10.32 1.97
N ARG A 57 0.53 11.03 1.92
CA ARG A 57 -0.62 10.78 2.80
C ARG A 57 -1.17 9.36 2.67
N ASP A 58 -1.20 8.82 1.46
CA ASP A 58 -1.69 7.47 1.20
C ASP A 58 -0.74 6.44 1.83
N PHE A 59 0.57 6.59 1.65
CA PHE A 59 1.56 5.69 2.24
C PHE A 59 1.71 5.86 3.77
N GLU A 60 1.51 7.03 4.34
CA GLU A 60 1.42 7.23 5.80
C GLU A 60 0.22 6.48 6.40
N LEU A 61 -0.92 6.53 5.73
CA LEU A 61 -2.09 5.74 6.12
C LEU A 61 -1.80 4.24 6.02
N GLN A 62 -1.18 3.78 4.92
CA GLN A 62 -0.77 2.40 4.73
C GLN A 62 0.20 1.94 5.83
N LEU A 63 1.17 2.78 6.22
CA LEU A 63 2.10 2.48 7.32
C LEU A 63 1.36 2.30 8.64
N THR A 64 0.43 3.19 8.94
CA THR A 64 -0.39 3.13 10.16
C THR A 64 -1.21 1.84 10.22
N LEU A 65 -1.88 1.48 9.12
CA LEU A 65 -2.69 0.26 9.03
C LEU A 65 -1.83 -1.01 9.11
N THR A 66 -0.68 -1.01 8.45
CA THR A 66 0.26 -2.14 8.48
C THR A 66 0.84 -2.35 9.89
N ASN A 67 1.23 -1.28 10.59
CA ASN A 67 1.72 -1.38 11.96
C ASN A 67 0.64 -1.91 12.92
N ARG A 68 -0.62 -1.48 12.74
CA ARG A 68 -1.74 -2.04 13.50
C ARG A 68 -1.91 -3.54 13.23
N GLY A 69 -1.87 -3.95 11.95
CA GLY A 69 -1.94 -5.35 11.54
C GLY A 69 -0.80 -6.20 12.14
N ILE A 70 0.43 -5.67 12.16
CA ILE A 70 1.59 -6.33 12.81
C ILE A 70 1.32 -6.54 14.30
N GLY A 71 0.85 -5.50 15.00
CA GLY A 71 0.54 -5.61 16.42
C GLY A 71 -0.54 -6.66 16.72
N GLN A 72 -1.59 -6.71 15.92
CA GLN A 72 -2.63 -7.74 16.04
C GLN A 72 -2.08 -9.14 15.77
N GLN A 73 -1.25 -9.29 14.73
CA GLN A 73 -0.69 -10.59 14.37
C GLN A 73 0.26 -11.14 15.45
N VAL A 74 0.98 -10.27 16.15
CA VAL A 74 1.80 -10.67 17.30
C VAL A 74 0.94 -11.28 18.40
N LEU A 75 -0.21 -10.65 18.74
CA LEU A 75 -1.13 -11.19 19.75
C LEU A 75 -1.67 -12.57 19.36
N VAL A 76 -2.05 -12.75 18.11
CA VAL A 76 -2.52 -14.04 17.58
C VAL A 76 -1.44 -15.12 17.68
N LEU A 77 -0.20 -14.80 17.27
CA LEU A 77 0.94 -15.74 17.35
C LEU A 77 1.27 -16.12 18.79
N GLU A 78 1.27 -15.17 19.72
CA GLU A 78 1.50 -15.42 21.14
C GLU A 78 0.41 -16.31 21.73
N ALA A 79 -0.87 -16.03 21.44
CA ALA A 79 -1.99 -16.85 21.88
C ALA A 79 -1.88 -18.28 21.35
N THR A 80 -1.65 -18.44 20.04
CA THR A 80 -1.46 -19.75 19.42
C THR A 80 -0.29 -20.51 20.01
N SER A 81 0.83 -19.82 20.27
CA SER A 81 2.04 -20.40 20.89
C SER A 81 1.76 -20.86 22.31
N ARG A 82 1.01 -20.09 23.13
CA ARG A 82 0.62 -20.49 24.48
C ARG A 82 -0.27 -21.74 24.46
N LEU A 83 -1.24 -21.80 23.57
CA LEU A 83 -2.10 -22.99 23.41
C LEU A 83 -1.29 -24.23 23.00
N ILE A 84 -0.44 -24.13 21.99
CA ILE A 84 0.42 -25.25 21.56
C ILE A 84 1.31 -25.72 22.72
N THR A 85 1.89 -24.80 23.48
CA THR A 85 2.77 -25.12 24.61
C THR A 85 1.99 -25.77 25.73
N GLY A 86 0.80 -25.21 26.08
CA GLY A 86 -0.07 -25.76 27.10
C GLY A 86 -0.56 -27.17 26.80
N ILE A 87 -0.95 -27.43 25.56
CA ILE A 87 -1.32 -28.76 25.07
C ILE A 87 -0.13 -29.74 25.19
N ARG A 88 1.05 -29.32 24.72
CA ARG A 88 2.27 -30.18 24.76
C ARG A 88 2.70 -30.53 26.19
N THR A 89 2.51 -29.64 27.15
CA THR A 89 2.88 -29.84 28.54
C THR A 89 1.75 -30.43 29.38
N GLY A 90 0.55 -30.56 28.83
CA GLY A 90 -0.64 -30.97 29.56
C GLY A 90 -1.12 -29.94 30.58
N ASN A 91 -0.72 -28.67 30.43
CA ASN A 91 -1.01 -27.60 31.37
C ASN A 91 -1.46 -26.34 30.61
N LEU A 92 -2.77 -26.17 30.47
CA LEU A 92 -3.38 -24.96 29.91
C LEU A 92 -3.56 -23.93 31.03
N ASP A 93 -3.17 -22.68 30.76
CA ASP A 93 -3.33 -21.57 31.68
C ASP A 93 -4.80 -21.10 31.67
N GLU A 94 -5.55 -21.43 32.72
CA GLU A 94 -6.97 -21.08 32.88
C GLU A 94 -7.23 -19.57 32.83
N GLN A 95 -6.23 -18.73 33.16
CA GLN A 95 -6.40 -17.28 33.19
C GLN A 95 -6.38 -16.68 31.78
N THR A 96 -5.61 -17.25 30.86
CA THR A 96 -5.48 -16.75 29.48
C THR A 96 -6.20 -17.59 28.45
N LEU A 97 -6.62 -18.80 28.77
CA LEU A 97 -7.18 -19.77 27.85
C LEU A 97 -8.34 -19.23 27.00
N ASN A 98 -9.30 -18.58 27.65
CA ASN A 98 -10.46 -18.04 26.95
C ASN A 98 -10.09 -16.92 25.97
N GLU A 99 -9.14 -16.06 26.37
CA GLU A 99 -8.61 -15.00 25.50
C GLU A 99 -7.80 -15.59 24.36
N ASP A 100 -6.96 -16.59 24.62
CA ASP A 100 -6.15 -17.26 23.62
C ASP A 100 -7.00 -17.94 22.56
N VAL A 101 -8.04 -18.67 22.98
CA VAL A 101 -9.00 -19.31 22.07
C VAL A 101 -9.79 -18.29 21.25
N ALA A 102 -10.12 -17.14 21.81
CA ALA A 102 -10.80 -16.06 21.09
C ALA A 102 -9.91 -15.40 20.02
N LEU A 103 -8.59 -15.48 20.15
CA LEU A 103 -7.62 -14.83 19.26
C LEU A 103 -7.14 -15.72 18.12
N VAL A 104 -7.03 -17.04 18.32
CA VAL A 104 -6.31 -17.94 17.39
C VAL A 104 -6.91 -18.05 16.00
N ASP A 105 -8.20 -17.82 15.82
CA ASP A 105 -8.87 -17.78 14.51
C ASP A 105 -9.04 -16.36 13.95
N SER A 106 -8.52 -15.37 14.68
CA SER A 106 -8.58 -13.97 14.24
C SER A 106 -7.65 -13.71 13.09
N VAL A 107 -8.13 -12.94 12.12
CA VAL A 107 -7.38 -12.57 10.93
C VAL A 107 -7.27 -11.05 10.85
N SER A 108 -6.05 -10.54 10.78
CA SER A 108 -5.83 -9.11 10.51
C SER A 108 -6.09 -8.79 9.04
N THR A 109 -6.48 -7.54 8.77
CA THR A 109 -6.78 -7.08 7.42
C THR A 109 -5.51 -7.01 6.57
N PHE A 110 -5.54 -7.58 5.36
CA PHE A 110 -4.45 -7.47 4.40
C PHE A 110 -4.37 -6.02 3.86
N PRO A 111 -3.15 -5.45 3.73
CA PRO A 111 -2.98 -4.12 3.15
C PRO A 111 -3.59 -4.02 1.75
N GLY A 112 -4.18 -2.87 1.44
CA GLY A 112 -4.74 -2.59 0.12
C GLY A 112 -3.72 -1.95 -0.83
N PRO A 113 -4.05 -1.84 -2.13
CA PRO A 113 -3.24 -1.07 -3.07
C PRO A 113 -3.32 0.44 -2.75
N SER A 114 -2.30 1.19 -3.13
CA SER A 114 -2.32 2.65 -3.04
C SER A 114 -3.27 3.25 -4.07
N ALA A 115 -4.30 3.97 -3.61
CA ALA A 115 -5.28 4.61 -4.50
C ALA A 115 -4.64 5.72 -5.34
N ALA A 116 -3.73 6.50 -4.74
CA ALA A 116 -3.01 7.56 -5.43
C ALA A 116 -2.10 7.00 -6.54
N PHE A 117 -1.40 5.88 -6.29
CA PHE A 117 -0.60 5.20 -7.31
C PHE A 117 -1.46 4.66 -8.46
N GLN A 118 -2.58 4.01 -8.15
CA GLN A 118 -3.51 3.48 -9.15
C GLN A 118 -4.08 4.58 -10.05
N GLU A 119 -4.42 5.75 -9.49
CA GLU A 119 -4.83 6.92 -10.24
C GLU A 119 -3.73 7.38 -11.21
N LEU A 120 -2.48 7.45 -10.75
CA LEU A 120 -1.34 7.85 -11.59
C LEU A 120 -1.11 6.90 -12.77
N VAL A 121 -1.20 5.60 -12.53
CA VAL A 121 -1.04 4.58 -13.58
C VAL A 121 -2.19 4.68 -14.58
N SER A 122 -3.44 4.70 -14.11
CA SER A 122 -4.62 4.72 -14.97
C SER A 122 -4.75 5.98 -15.82
N THR A 123 -4.25 7.12 -15.32
CA THR A 123 -4.26 8.40 -16.04
C THR A 123 -3.00 8.67 -16.86
N GLY A 124 -2.02 7.76 -16.86
CA GLY A 124 -0.73 7.92 -17.57
C GLY A 124 0.15 9.05 -17.00
N ARG A 125 -0.08 9.47 -15.75
CA ARG A 125 0.60 10.60 -15.11
C ARG A 125 1.87 10.23 -14.35
N MET A 126 2.36 8.98 -14.45
CA MET A 126 3.60 8.51 -13.79
C MET A 126 4.83 9.37 -14.14
N ARG A 127 4.82 10.05 -15.29
CA ARG A 127 5.87 11.00 -15.71
C ARG A 127 6.04 12.20 -14.76
N LEU A 128 5.03 12.51 -13.93
CA LEU A 128 5.10 13.60 -12.94
C LEU A 128 6.05 13.27 -11.78
N ILE A 129 6.36 11.99 -11.57
CA ILE A 129 7.38 11.55 -10.62
C ILE A 129 8.71 11.50 -11.37
N ALA A 130 9.62 12.45 -11.09
CA ALA A 130 10.89 12.53 -11.78
C ALA A 130 11.86 11.43 -11.35
N ASN A 131 11.85 11.04 -10.06
CA ASN A 131 12.71 10.01 -9.50
C ASN A 131 12.35 8.61 -10.04
N GLY A 132 13.24 8.02 -10.85
CA GLY A 132 13.08 6.69 -11.41
C GLY A 132 12.99 5.60 -10.34
N ASN A 133 13.84 5.68 -9.30
CA ASN A 133 13.84 4.71 -8.21
C ASN A 133 12.49 4.73 -7.43
N LEU A 134 11.91 5.90 -7.20
CA LEU A 134 10.58 6.01 -6.60
C LEU A 134 9.51 5.33 -7.46
N ARG A 135 9.54 5.55 -8.79
CA ARG A 135 8.60 4.87 -9.70
C ARG A 135 8.73 3.35 -9.62
N ASP A 136 9.96 2.84 -9.65
CA ASP A 136 10.23 1.40 -9.58
C ASP A 136 9.75 0.80 -8.26
N LYS A 137 9.98 1.48 -7.13
CA LYS A 137 9.50 1.06 -5.80
C LYS A 137 7.97 1.06 -5.69
N LEU A 138 7.30 2.02 -6.31
CA LEU A 138 5.83 2.06 -6.35
C LEU A 138 5.26 0.87 -7.15
N TYR A 139 5.86 0.50 -8.29
CA TYR A 139 5.46 -0.69 -9.05
C TYR A 139 5.77 -2.00 -8.31
N GLU A 140 6.94 -2.07 -7.64
CA GLU A 140 7.32 -3.21 -6.81
C GLU A 140 6.31 -3.44 -5.69
N PHE A 141 5.92 -2.36 -4.99
CA PHE A 141 4.91 -2.41 -3.93
C PHE A 141 3.56 -2.90 -4.44
N ASP A 142 3.04 -2.32 -5.54
CA ASP A 142 1.75 -2.73 -6.12
C ASP A 142 1.73 -4.20 -6.54
N SER A 143 2.83 -4.67 -7.14
CA SER A 143 3.02 -6.07 -7.50
C SER A 143 3.05 -6.97 -6.27
N SER A 144 3.73 -6.55 -5.20
CA SER A 144 3.81 -7.27 -3.93
C SER A 144 2.44 -7.38 -3.25
N ILE A 145 1.63 -6.30 -3.28
CA ILE A 145 0.25 -6.30 -2.76
C ILE A 145 -0.63 -7.27 -3.56
N THR A 146 -0.55 -7.23 -4.89
CA THR A 146 -1.34 -8.12 -5.75
C THR A 146 -1.00 -9.59 -5.49
N PHE A 147 0.28 -9.93 -5.49
CA PHE A 147 0.76 -11.29 -5.20
C PHE A 147 0.38 -11.74 -3.79
N GLY A 148 0.59 -10.88 -2.78
CA GLY A 148 0.23 -11.18 -1.40
C GLY A 148 -1.26 -11.45 -1.22
N ARG A 149 -2.13 -10.70 -1.89
CA ARG A 149 -3.59 -10.93 -1.86
C ARG A 149 -3.99 -12.26 -2.48
N GLU A 150 -3.36 -12.67 -3.56
CA GLU A 150 -3.61 -13.97 -4.17
C GLU A 150 -3.24 -15.12 -3.23
N ILE A 151 -2.05 -15.07 -2.61
CA ILE A 151 -1.62 -16.05 -1.62
C ILE A 151 -2.55 -16.04 -0.41
N PHE A 152 -2.87 -14.86 0.10
CA PHE A 152 -3.72 -14.71 1.28
C PHE A 152 -5.11 -15.29 1.04
N SER A 153 -5.75 -15.00 -0.09
CA SER A 153 -7.09 -15.52 -0.41
C SER A 153 -7.10 -17.03 -0.70
N GLY A 154 -6.00 -17.60 -1.23
CA GLY A 154 -5.96 -19.00 -1.62
C GLY A 154 -5.42 -19.94 -0.53
N SER A 155 -4.37 -19.54 0.18
CA SER A 155 -3.62 -20.44 1.06
C SER A 155 -3.75 -20.13 2.55
N PHE A 156 -4.12 -18.88 2.89
CA PHE A 156 -4.16 -18.45 4.28
C PHE A 156 -5.50 -18.76 4.95
N THR A 157 -6.62 -18.57 4.27
CA THR A 157 -7.96 -18.76 4.84
C THR A 157 -8.26 -20.20 5.18
N ALA A 158 -7.86 -21.16 4.33
CA ALA A 158 -8.19 -22.56 4.53
C ALA A 158 -7.67 -23.17 5.85
N PRO A 159 -6.42 -22.97 6.29
CA PRO A 159 -5.96 -23.46 7.61
C PRO A 159 -6.63 -22.77 8.79
N VAL A 160 -7.01 -21.49 8.68
CA VAL A 160 -7.73 -20.76 9.72
C VAL A 160 -9.17 -21.25 9.81
N ASP A 161 -9.85 -21.45 8.68
CA ASP A 161 -11.20 -22.03 8.63
C ASP A 161 -11.21 -23.45 9.20
N GLU A 162 -10.18 -24.26 8.91
CA GLU A 162 -10.03 -25.59 9.47
C GLU A 162 -9.83 -25.54 10.99
N LEU A 163 -9.00 -24.60 11.48
CA LEU A 163 -8.83 -24.41 12.91
C LEU A 163 -10.15 -24.03 13.59
N ALA A 164 -10.90 -23.08 13.06
CA ALA A 164 -12.22 -22.69 13.58
C ALA A 164 -13.19 -23.90 13.60
N ARG A 165 -13.18 -24.70 12.54
CA ARG A 165 -14.01 -25.91 12.44
C ARG A 165 -13.68 -26.96 13.51
N VAL A 166 -12.40 -27.24 13.77
CA VAL A 166 -12.03 -28.24 14.78
C VAL A 166 -12.15 -27.72 16.19
N LEU A 167 -11.89 -26.43 16.42
CA LEU A 167 -12.08 -25.77 17.73
C LEU A 167 -13.56 -25.78 18.18
N SER A 168 -14.50 -25.79 17.25
CA SER A 168 -15.93 -25.90 17.61
C SER A 168 -16.25 -27.16 18.41
N ARG A 169 -15.43 -28.21 18.35
CA ARG A 169 -15.56 -29.44 19.16
C ARG A 169 -15.29 -29.19 20.64
N ALA A 170 -14.48 -28.21 20.97
CA ALA A 170 -14.19 -27.82 22.35
C ALA A 170 -15.34 -27.05 23.01
N LYS A 171 -16.56 -27.05 22.44
CA LYS A 171 -17.77 -26.46 22.98
C LYS A 171 -17.57 -25.02 23.46
N ILE A 172 -16.95 -24.21 22.59
CA ILE A 172 -16.71 -22.81 22.89
C ILE A 172 -18.04 -22.08 23.01
N LEU A 173 -18.28 -21.49 24.19
CA LEU A 173 -19.41 -20.61 24.44
C LEU A 173 -18.90 -19.17 24.42
N VAL A 174 -19.57 -18.33 23.65
CA VAL A 174 -19.26 -16.90 23.54
C VAL A 174 -20.31 -16.12 24.33
N ALA A 175 -19.88 -15.28 25.25
CA ALA A 175 -20.78 -14.37 25.96
C ALA A 175 -21.33 -13.33 24.97
N PRO A 176 -22.67 -13.15 24.87
CA PRO A 176 -23.24 -12.05 24.10
C PRO A 176 -22.85 -10.74 24.78
N GLY A 177 -22.00 -10.00 24.16
CA GLY A 177 -21.46 -8.74 24.69
C GLY A 177 -21.90 -7.52 23.89
N THR A 178 -21.47 -6.33 24.34
CA THR A 178 -21.51 -5.11 23.55
C THR A 178 -20.65 -5.28 22.29
N PRO A 179 -21.05 -4.75 21.11
CA PRO A 179 -20.23 -4.82 19.92
C PRO A 179 -18.82 -4.27 20.20
N SER A 180 -17.81 -5.00 19.75
CA SER A 180 -16.41 -4.61 19.96
C SER A 180 -16.09 -3.32 19.23
N GLU A 181 -15.53 -2.33 19.92
CA GLU A 181 -15.04 -1.08 19.30
C GLU A 181 -13.65 -1.25 18.71
N THR A 182 -12.93 -2.30 19.11
CA THR A 182 -11.58 -2.62 18.62
C THR A 182 -11.41 -4.11 18.39
N PHE A 183 -10.50 -4.50 17.51
CA PHE A 183 -10.17 -5.92 17.28
C PHE A 183 -9.64 -6.65 18.53
N ALA A 184 -9.12 -5.95 19.52
CA ALA A 184 -8.69 -6.53 20.79
C ALA A 184 -9.85 -6.95 21.70
N GLN A 185 -11.09 -6.63 21.34
CA GLN A 185 -12.31 -6.95 22.11
C GLN A 185 -13.20 -7.97 21.37
N ILE A 186 -12.59 -8.83 20.53
CA ILE A 186 -13.34 -9.89 19.85
C ILE A 186 -13.97 -10.82 20.89
N GLY A 187 -15.25 -11.04 20.74
CA GLY A 187 -16.20 -11.73 21.61
C GLY A 187 -15.59 -12.56 22.75
N ALA A 188 -15.90 -12.20 23.98
CA ALA A 188 -15.37 -12.91 25.13
C ALA A 188 -15.81 -14.38 25.06
N VAL A 189 -14.85 -15.30 24.92
CA VAL A 189 -15.07 -16.71 25.15
C VAL A 189 -15.35 -16.89 26.63
N GLU A 190 -16.52 -17.45 26.96
CA GLU A 190 -16.98 -17.66 28.34
C GLU A 190 -16.44 -18.96 28.89
N THR A 191 -16.51 -20.04 28.10
CA THR A 191 -16.05 -21.36 28.49
C THR A 191 -15.50 -22.14 27.32
N VAL A 192 -14.52 -23.00 27.60
CA VAL A 192 -13.89 -23.95 26.67
C VAL A 192 -13.75 -25.30 27.34
N ASP A 193 -14.03 -26.38 26.63
CA ASP A 193 -13.80 -27.74 27.13
C ASP A 193 -12.33 -28.09 27.11
N HIS A 194 -11.65 -27.96 28.24
CA HIS A 194 -10.20 -28.22 28.40
C HIS A 194 -9.81 -29.66 28.02
N THR A 195 -10.69 -30.65 28.32
CA THR A 195 -10.37 -32.05 28.03
C THR A 195 -10.27 -32.26 26.51
N VAL A 196 -11.20 -31.69 25.76
CA VAL A 196 -11.21 -31.77 24.31
C VAL A 196 -9.96 -31.10 23.74
N LEU A 197 -9.55 -29.92 24.24
CA LEU A 197 -8.34 -29.24 23.78
C LEU A 197 -7.08 -30.08 24.04
N LEU A 198 -6.98 -30.76 25.16
CA LEU A 198 -5.82 -31.58 25.52
C LEU A 198 -5.77 -32.92 24.77
N GLU A 199 -6.91 -33.51 24.45
CA GLU A 199 -6.98 -34.88 23.93
C GLU A 199 -7.23 -34.99 22.43
N ASP A 200 -7.79 -33.94 21.77
CA ASP A 200 -8.13 -34.03 20.34
C ASP A 200 -6.90 -33.74 19.44
N PRO A 201 -6.35 -34.76 18.76
CA PRO A 201 -5.16 -34.60 17.93
C PRO A 201 -5.40 -33.73 16.68
N GLU A 202 -6.64 -33.61 16.20
CA GLU A 202 -6.94 -32.77 15.04
C GLU A 202 -6.83 -31.27 15.42
N ILE A 203 -7.25 -30.91 16.65
CA ILE A 203 -7.04 -29.55 17.18
C ILE A 203 -5.53 -29.23 17.26
N HIS A 204 -4.73 -30.18 17.76
CA HIS A 204 -3.27 -29.99 17.86
C HIS A 204 -2.62 -29.77 16.50
N ILE A 205 -3.01 -30.53 15.48
CA ILE A 205 -2.51 -30.40 14.11
C ILE A 205 -2.95 -29.05 13.50
N ALA A 206 -4.23 -28.69 13.67
CA ALA A 206 -4.79 -27.47 13.13
C ALA A 206 -4.13 -26.22 13.74
N LEU A 207 -3.87 -26.19 15.06
CA LEU A 207 -3.14 -25.11 15.72
C LEU A 207 -1.73 -24.95 15.18
N GLN A 208 -0.99 -26.04 14.97
CA GLN A 208 0.35 -25.99 14.42
C GLN A 208 0.36 -25.46 12.98
N ASN A 209 -0.57 -25.94 12.15
CA ASN A 209 -0.72 -25.45 10.78
C ASN A 209 -1.12 -23.96 10.74
N ALA A 210 -2.06 -23.56 11.58
CA ALA A 210 -2.45 -22.15 11.70
C ALA A 210 -1.28 -21.28 12.15
N TYR A 211 -0.50 -21.72 13.15
CA TYR A 211 0.70 -20.99 13.59
C TYR A 211 1.68 -20.72 12.47
N LEU A 212 2.02 -21.75 11.68
CA LEU A 212 2.97 -21.62 10.56
C LEU A 212 2.48 -20.62 9.49
N ILE A 213 1.19 -20.64 9.21
CA ILE A 213 0.59 -19.71 8.25
C ILE A 213 0.52 -18.30 8.81
N GLN A 214 0.15 -18.14 10.07
CA GLN A 214 0.10 -16.86 10.77
C GLN A 214 1.48 -16.22 10.89
N ASP A 215 2.53 -17.01 11.13
CA ASP A 215 3.92 -16.54 11.17
C ASP A 215 4.41 -16.06 9.80
N ASN A 216 4.10 -16.82 8.74
CA ASN A 216 4.36 -16.36 7.37
C ASN A 216 3.63 -15.05 7.05
N TYR A 217 2.39 -14.90 7.49
CA TYR A 217 1.63 -13.67 7.28
C TYR A 217 2.26 -12.49 8.05
N HIS A 218 2.72 -12.71 9.27
CA HIS A 218 3.47 -11.72 10.04
C HIS A 218 4.72 -11.23 9.29
N LEU A 219 5.48 -12.16 8.69
CA LEU A 219 6.65 -11.83 7.88
C LEU A 219 6.29 -11.02 6.62
N PHE A 220 5.14 -11.29 5.99
CA PHE A 220 4.63 -10.47 4.89
C PHE A 220 4.35 -9.03 5.34
N LEU A 221 3.67 -8.85 6.47
CA LEU A 221 3.39 -7.51 7.01
C LEU A 221 4.66 -6.74 7.33
N ILE A 222 5.68 -7.39 7.91
CA ILE A 222 7.00 -6.78 8.15
C ILE A 222 7.65 -6.31 6.84
N ARG A 223 7.59 -7.13 5.78
CA ARG A 223 8.12 -6.76 4.47
C ARG A 223 7.38 -5.58 3.86
N PHE A 224 6.05 -5.56 3.92
CA PHE A 224 5.26 -4.42 3.44
C PHE A 224 5.58 -3.13 4.19
N ARG A 225 5.74 -3.20 5.50
CA ARG A 225 6.18 -2.05 6.30
C ARG A 225 7.49 -1.49 5.77
N SER A 226 8.50 -2.35 5.56
CA SER A 226 9.79 -1.91 5.03
C SER A 226 9.67 -1.26 3.64
N GLN A 227 8.87 -1.82 2.74
CA GLN A 227 8.63 -1.22 1.42
C GLN A 227 7.94 0.15 1.52
N ILE A 228 6.99 0.31 2.43
CA ILE A 228 6.30 1.58 2.67
C ILE A 228 7.28 2.62 3.21
N GLU A 229 8.13 2.25 4.18
CA GLU A 229 9.15 3.12 4.75
C GLU A 229 10.16 3.58 3.69
N ASP A 230 10.61 2.68 2.80
CA ASP A 230 11.48 3.01 1.67
C ASP A 230 10.82 4.03 0.71
N ILE A 231 9.53 3.83 0.40
CA ILE A 231 8.77 4.73 -0.47
C ILE A 231 8.62 6.11 0.19
N LEU A 232 8.27 6.18 1.47
CA LEU A 232 8.15 7.44 2.21
C LEU A 232 9.46 8.20 2.26
N ALA A 233 10.60 7.52 2.44
CA ALA A 233 11.92 8.13 2.39
C ALA A 233 12.21 8.75 1.00
N LEU A 234 11.91 8.02 -0.08
CA LEU A 234 12.08 8.52 -1.44
C LEU A 234 11.13 9.67 -1.79
N LEU A 235 9.91 9.67 -1.25
CA LEU A 235 8.96 10.77 -1.40
C LEU A 235 9.47 12.05 -0.71
N ALA A 236 10.05 11.93 0.49
CA ALA A 236 10.66 13.04 1.20
C ALA A 236 11.83 13.63 0.42
N GLU A 237 12.74 12.79 -0.10
CA GLU A 237 13.85 13.24 -0.95
C GLU A 237 13.37 13.94 -2.24
N GLU A 238 12.32 13.43 -2.88
CA GLU A 238 11.79 14.01 -4.11
C GLU A 238 11.16 15.37 -3.85
N ARG A 239 10.47 15.54 -2.71
CA ARG A 239 9.90 16.84 -2.30
C ARG A 239 10.96 17.90 -2.03
N GLU A 240 12.10 17.52 -1.45
CA GLU A 240 13.22 18.45 -1.22
C GLU A 240 13.87 18.89 -2.52
N ARG A 241 13.85 18.04 -3.55
CA ARG A 241 14.39 18.34 -4.88
C ARG A 241 13.42 19.11 -5.77
N ALA A 242 12.14 19.06 -5.49
CA ALA A 242 11.11 19.77 -6.25
C ALA A 242 11.15 21.27 -5.89
N PRO A 243 11.59 22.18 -6.82
CA PRO A 243 11.75 23.61 -6.57
C PRO A 243 10.42 24.34 -6.37
#